data_4a74bac5c2519a4dc07c673dd338a96a
#
_entry.id   4a74bac5c2519a4dc07c673dd338a96a
#
_cell.length_a   1.000
_cell.length_b   1.000
_cell.length_c   1.000
_cell.angle_alpha   90.00
_cell.angle_beta   90.00
_cell.angle_gamma   90.00
#
_symmetry.space_group_name_H-M   'P 1'
#
loop_
_entity.id
_entity.type
_entity.pdbx_description
1 polymer ?
#
loop_
_entity_poly.entity_id
_entity_poly.type
_entity_poly.pdbx_seq_one_letter_code
_entity_poly.pdbx_strand_id
1 'polypeptide(L)'
;MTEKVKITFLGTGGMIPTEKRNHPAFFLSYGNEGILVDCGEGTQIQLRKAKISPTKITKILLTHRHGDHTFGLPGLFRTLAMLGYKKKLVIYGPRGIKKTIDGIFQAFGDTTEYEIEVKEILGKFLETKEFAISAEQMVHGPLCNAYSFLVKGNTKLDKKKLKKFKIKDGKHLSELKQKGYMNYEGKKYVLKNLAIEEDDKKVSFVLDTAFNDRIVPFVKDSDVLVCESGFGEELAEKAKAYMHLTSVEAGKIAKKANVKKLCLVHISERYEKNSSELLKQAKKHFRNTILPNDLDVLNV
;
A
#
# COMPACT_ATOMS: atom_id res chain seq x y z
N MET A 1 1.99 14.56 -16.95
CA MET A 1 2.65 13.28 -16.62
C MET A 1 1.62 12.43 -15.89
N THR A 2 1.55 11.14 -16.18
CA THR A 2 0.65 10.21 -15.47
C THR A 2 1.15 10.11 -14.03
N GLU A 3 0.29 10.37 -13.05
CA GLU A 3 0.62 10.15 -11.65
C GLU A 3 0.85 8.65 -11.45
N LYS A 4 2.04 8.28 -10.99
CA LYS A 4 2.41 6.89 -10.75
C LYS A 4 2.22 6.57 -9.28
N VAL A 5 1.69 5.40 -9.00
CA VAL A 5 1.72 4.85 -7.64
C VAL A 5 3.16 4.49 -7.31
N LYS A 6 3.64 4.94 -6.16
CA LYS A 6 4.98 4.64 -5.67
C LYS A 6 4.91 4.10 -4.25
N ILE A 7 5.59 2.99 -4.00
CA ILE A 7 5.72 2.37 -2.69
C ILE A 7 7.16 2.56 -2.22
N THR A 8 7.34 3.13 -1.03
CA THR A 8 8.63 3.16 -0.33
C THR A 8 8.55 2.21 0.85
N PHE A 9 9.43 1.23 0.91
CA PHE A 9 9.52 0.24 1.98
C PHE A 9 10.32 0.87 3.13
N LEU A 10 9.65 1.44 4.13
CA LEU A 10 10.31 2.09 5.26
C LEU A 10 10.83 1.08 6.29
N GLY A 11 10.16 -0.06 6.41
CA GLY A 11 10.55 -1.16 7.26
C GLY A 11 10.00 -2.48 6.72
N THR A 12 10.85 -3.48 6.62
CA THR A 12 10.57 -4.79 5.97
C THR A 12 10.78 -5.98 6.90
N GLY A 13 11.19 -5.74 8.15
CA GLY A 13 11.35 -6.77 9.19
C GLY A 13 10.04 -7.13 9.87
N GLY A 14 10.09 -8.14 10.72
CA GLY A 14 8.98 -8.56 11.58
C GLY A 14 9.11 -8.04 13.01
N MET A 15 8.60 -8.81 13.99
CA MET A 15 8.52 -8.45 15.40
C MET A 15 9.87 -8.04 16.03
N ILE A 16 10.98 -8.64 15.62
CA ILE A 16 12.32 -8.29 16.13
C ILE A 16 13.04 -7.51 15.03
N PRO A 17 13.30 -6.21 15.22
CA PRO A 17 14.04 -5.41 14.25
C PRO A 17 15.51 -5.82 14.22
N THR A 18 16.17 -5.58 13.11
CA THR A 18 17.60 -5.87 12.93
C THR A 18 18.35 -4.61 12.48
N GLU A 19 19.65 -4.70 12.34
CA GLU A 19 20.44 -3.58 11.77
C GLU A 19 20.00 -3.23 10.33
N LYS A 20 19.49 -4.21 9.58
CA LYS A 20 19.16 -4.06 8.17
C LYS A 20 17.65 -3.87 7.90
N ARG A 21 16.80 -4.30 8.84
CA ARG A 21 15.35 -4.31 8.67
C ARG A 21 14.64 -3.75 9.89
N ASN A 22 14.00 -2.63 9.69
CA ASN A 22 13.14 -1.96 10.65
C ASN A 22 11.76 -2.65 10.72
N HIS A 23 10.99 -2.37 11.77
CA HIS A 23 9.60 -2.80 11.91
C HIS A 23 8.74 -2.37 10.71
N PRO A 24 7.62 -3.07 10.45
CA PRO A 24 6.78 -2.85 9.28
C PRO A 24 6.29 -1.40 9.15
N ALA A 25 6.59 -0.79 8.02
CA ALA A 25 6.04 0.49 7.62
C ALA A 25 6.21 0.68 6.10
N PHE A 26 5.15 1.06 5.40
CA PHE A 26 5.17 1.24 3.96
C PHE A 26 4.53 2.58 3.60
N PHE A 27 5.22 3.41 2.83
CA PHE A 27 4.68 4.68 2.37
C PHE A 27 4.27 4.58 0.91
N LEU A 28 2.96 4.64 0.66
CA LEU A 28 2.37 4.69 -0.67
C LEU A 28 2.06 6.14 -1.02
N SER A 29 2.54 6.60 -2.17
CA SER A 29 2.22 7.92 -2.70
C SER A 29 1.55 7.84 -4.06
N TYR A 30 0.48 8.63 -4.24
CA TYR A 30 -0.25 8.83 -5.48
C TYR A 30 -0.82 10.24 -5.53
N GLY A 31 -0.39 11.05 -6.49
CA GLY A 31 -0.76 12.46 -6.52
C GLY A 31 -0.43 13.18 -5.23
N ASN A 32 -1.43 13.79 -4.63
CA ASN A 32 -1.32 14.47 -3.33
C ASN A 32 -1.55 13.54 -2.12
N GLU A 33 -1.84 12.26 -2.36
CA GLU A 33 -2.06 11.28 -1.30
C GLU A 33 -0.74 10.69 -0.83
N GLY A 34 -0.52 10.72 0.46
CA GLY A 34 0.54 10.02 1.17
C GLY A 34 -0.09 9.08 2.19
N ILE A 35 -0.06 7.78 1.93
CA ILE A 35 -0.70 6.77 2.76
C ILE A 35 0.39 5.95 3.44
N LEU A 36 0.40 5.97 4.76
CA LEU A 36 1.29 5.11 5.55
C LEU A 36 0.53 3.82 5.92
N VAL A 37 1.04 2.68 5.50
CA VAL A 37 0.54 1.36 5.92
C VAL A 37 1.45 0.86 7.03
N ASP A 38 0.90 0.70 8.20
CA ASP A 38 1.54 0.47 9.49
C ASP A 38 2.59 1.54 9.88
N CYS A 39 2.91 1.58 11.16
CA CYS A 39 3.83 2.55 11.73
C CYS A 39 4.62 1.88 12.86
N GLY A 40 5.53 0.99 12.49
CA GLY A 40 6.43 0.34 13.43
C GLY A 40 7.42 1.32 14.07
N GLU A 41 8.14 0.88 15.09
CA GLU A 41 9.16 1.69 15.74
C GLU A 41 10.16 2.22 14.74
N GLY A 42 10.61 3.45 14.93
CA GLY A 42 11.60 4.09 14.04
C GLY A 42 11.07 4.60 12.70
N THR A 43 9.77 4.45 12.37
CA THR A 43 9.18 4.91 11.11
C THR A 43 9.51 6.37 10.79
N GLN A 44 9.49 7.26 11.78
CA GLN A 44 9.84 8.68 11.59
C GLN A 44 11.30 8.88 11.15
N ILE A 45 12.23 8.02 11.62
CA ILE A 45 13.64 8.03 11.21
C ILE A 45 13.76 7.52 9.76
N GLN A 46 13.04 6.45 9.44
CA GLN A 46 13.04 5.88 8.09
C GLN A 46 12.46 6.85 7.06
N LEU A 47 11.41 7.59 7.39
CA LEU A 47 10.88 8.68 6.55
C LEU A 47 11.97 9.72 6.26
N ARG A 48 12.76 10.14 7.27
CA ARG A 48 13.89 11.06 7.08
C ARG A 48 14.96 10.48 6.16
N LYS A 49 15.37 9.23 6.39
CA LYS A 49 16.34 8.54 5.52
C LYS A 49 15.86 8.44 4.07
N ALA A 50 14.56 8.17 3.88
CA ALA A 50 13.91 8.15 2.56
C ALA A 50 13.70 9.54 1.95
N LYS A 51 14.05 10.64 2.65
CA LYS A 51 13.82 12.04 2.25
C LYS A 51 12.33 12.34 2.01
N ILE A 52 11.45 11.69 2.76
CA ILE A 52 10.00 11.91 2.73
C ILE A 52 9.64 12.76 3.94
N SER A 53 9.03 13.94 3.71
CA SER A 53 8.49 14.74 4.81
C SER A 53 7.30 14.01 5.46
N PRO A 54 7.29 13.82 6.79
CA PRO A 54 6.13 13.26 7.50
C PRO A 54 4.83 14.01 7.23
N THR A 55 4.90 15.32 6.94
CA THR A 55 3.73 16.16 6.63
C THR A 55 3.03 15.80 5.31
N LYS A 56 3.63 14.91 4.51
CA LYS A 56 2.98 14.33 3.32
C LYS A 56 1.98 13.24 3.67
N ILE A 57 2.02 12.70 4.89
CA ILE A 57 1.07 11.66 5.31
C ILE A 57 -0.31 12.30 5.42
N THR A 58 -1.26 11.75 4.67
CA THR A 58 -2.68 12.17 4.69
C THR A 58 -3.55 11.15 5.42
N LYS A 59 -3.12 9.87 5.39
CA LYS A 59 -3.82 8.74 5.98
C LYS A 59 -2.84 7.72 6.55
N ILE A 60 -3.25 7.03 7.61
CA ILE A 60 -2.56 5.85 8.15
C ILE A 60 -3.53 4.67 8.08
N LEU A 61 -3.08 3.55 7.54
CA LEU A 61 -3.80 2.28 7.51
C LEU A 61 -3.09 1.32 8.46
N LEU A 62 -3.68 1.02 9.60
CA LEU A 62 -3.11 0.07 10.56
C LEU A 62 -3.72 -1.31 10.32
N THR A 63 -2.86 -2.29 10.05
CA THR A 63 -3.33 -3.66 9.83
C THR A 63 -3.88 -4.26 11.11
N HIS A 64 -3.18 -4.10 12.22
CA HIS A 64 -3.60 -4.56 13.54
C HIS A 64 -2.84 -3.82 14.66
N ARG A 65 -3.10 -4.22 15.91
CA ARG A 65 -2.63 -3.49 17.10
C ARG A 65 -1.30 -3.99 17.70
N HIS A 66 -0.59 -4.95 17.10
CA HIS A 66 0.71 -5.37 17.63
C HIS A 66 1.72 -4.23 17.62
N GLY A 67 2.68 -4.30 18.53
CA GLY A 67 3.62 -3.21 18.78
C GLY A 67 4.51 -2.91 17.60
N ASP A 68 5.02 -3.92 16.91
CA ASP A 68 5.86 -3.77 15.72
C ASP A 68 5.13 -3.05 14.56
N HIS A 69 3.80 -3.00 14.57
CA HIS A 69 2.99 -2.24 13.61
C HIS A 69 2.52 -0.87 14.12
N THR A 70 2.69 -0.56 15.41
CA THR A 70 2.10 0.64 16.03
C THR A 70 3.05 1.46 16.91
N PHE A 71 4.19 0.93 17.36
CA PHE A 71 5.09 1.62 18.30
C PHE A 71 5.70 2.91 17.75
N GLY A 72 5.70 3.13 16.44
CA GLY A 72 6.15 4.38 15.84
C GLY A 72 5.13 5.52 15.94
N LEU A 73 3.85 5.23 16.23
CA LEU A 73 2.77 6.22 16.23
C LEU A 73 3.01 7.37 17.22
N PRO A 74 3.36 7.14 18.51
CA PRO A 74 3.59 8.23 19.46
C PRO A 74 4.65 9.21 18.95
N GLY A 75 5.78 8.69 18.46
CA GLY A 75 6.85 9.51 17.92
C GLY A 75 6.46 10.24 16.65
N LEU A 76 5.69 9.60 15.75
CA LEU A 76 5.20 10.21 14.53
C LEU A 76 4.22 11.36 14.83
N PHE A 77 3.28 11.17 15.77
CA PHE A 77 2.31 12.21 16.16
C PHE A 77 3.03 13.45 16.69
N ARG A 78 4.03 13.28 17.55
CA ARG A 78 4.85 14.41 18.06
C ARG A 78 5.65 15.07 16.92
N THR A 79 6.23 14.29 16.04
CA THR A 79 6.97 14.82 14.89
C THR A 79 6.06 15.68 13.99
N LEU A 80 4.84 15.21 13.71
CA LEU A 80 3.87 15.97 12.91
C LEU A 80 3.50 17.30 13.60
N ALA A 81 3.23 17.28 14.92
CA ALA A 81 2.93 18.49 15.68
C ALA A 81 4.09 19.50 15.61
N MET A 82 5.31 19.06 15.87
CA MET A 82 6.51 19.91 15.83
C MET A 82 6.84 20.45 14.44
N LEU A 83 6.43 19.76 13.38
CA LEU A 83 6.55 20.24 11.99
C LEU A 83 5.39 21.14 11.56
N GLY A 84 4.48 21.50 12.46
CA GLY A 84 3.35 22.38 12.18
C GLY A 84 2.32 21.75 11.24
N TYR A 85 2.07 20.44 11.34
CA TYR A 85 1.03 19.77 10.57
C TYR A 85 -0.34 20.38 10.89
N LYS A 86 -1.09 20.79 9.87
CA LYS A 86 -2.40 21.46 10.03
C LYS A 86 -3.55 20.74 9.35
N LYS A 87 -3.24 19.61 8.66
CA LYS A 87 -4.28 18.82 7.99
C LYS A 87 -4.93 17.88 9.01
N LYS A 88 -6.15 17.43 8.70
CA LYS A 88 -6.76 16.32 9.40
C LYS A 88 -6.03 15.02 9.05
N LEU A 89 -5.53 14.30 10.06
CA LEU A 89 -4.95 12.97 9.90
C LEU A 89 -6.02 11.92 10.14
N VAL A 90 -6.29 11.08 9.13
CA VAL A 90 -7.27 9.99 9.30
C VAL A 90 -6.53 8.68 9.47
N ILE A 91 -6.85 7.97 10.56
CA ILE A 91 -6.30 6.64 10.87
C ILE A 91 -7.41 5.62 10.66
N TYR A 92 -7.15 4.65 9.80
CA TYR A 92 -8.05 3.53 9.54
C TYR A 92 -7.46 2.26 10.13
N GLY A 93 -8.32 1.38 10.68
CA GLY A 93 -7.87 0.09 11.19
C GLY A 93 -9.03 -0.86 11.48
N PRO A 94 -8.76 -2.08 11.96
CA PRO A 94 -9.77 -3.03 12.38
C PRO A 94 -10.47 -2.56 13.67
N ARG A 95 -11.59 -3.21 13.99
CA ARG A 95 -12.30 -2.97 15.26
C ARG A 95 -11.35 -3.12 16.45
N GLY A 96 -11.39 -2.15 17.36
CA GLY A 96 -10.52 -2.05 18.54
C GLY A 96 -9.32 -1.12 18.37
N ILE A 97 -9.03 -0.67 17.13
CA ILE A 97 -7.88 0.21 16.89
C ILE A 97 -8.05 1.58 17.54
N LYS A 98 -9.29 2.08 17.62
CA LYS A 98 -9.58 3.35 18.32
C LYS A 98 -9.12 3.30 19.77
N LYS A 99 -9.42 2.22 20.49
CA LYS A 99 -8.97 2.04 21.87
C LYS A 99 -7.45 2.06 22.01
N THR A 100 -6.74 1.52 21.01
CA THR A 100 -5.25 1.56 20.98
C THR A 100 -4.75 2.99 20.85
N ILE A 101 -5.32 3.77 19.92
CA ILE A 101 -4.95 5.19 19.74
C ILE A 101 -5.30 6.03 20.98
N ASP A 102 -6.49 5.84 21.55
CA ASP A 102 -6.90 6.52 22.80
C ASP A 102 -5.92 6.18 23.95
N GLY A 103 -5.47 4.92 24.03
CA GLY A 103 -4.46 4.49 25.01
C GLY A 103 -3.10 5.16 24.81
N ILE A 104 -2.66 5.37 23.55
CA ILE A 104 -1.44 6.13 23.25
C ILE A 104 -1.56 7.56 23.75
N PHE A 105 -2.67 8.26 23.49
CA PHE A 105 -2.87 9.62 23.97
C PHE A 105 -2.98 9.69 25.49
N GLN A 106 -3.62 8.70 26.11
CA GLN A 106 -3.71 8.62 27.57
C GLN A 106 -2.33 8.42 28.22
N ALA A 107 -1.46 7.59 27.60
CA ALA A 107 -0.13 7.30 28.13
C ALA A 107 0.87 8.45 27.91
N PHE A 108 0.82 9.12 26.75
CA PHE A 108 1.83 10.11 26.35
C PHE A 108 1.33 11.55 26.30
N GLY A 109 0.06 11.78 26.63
CA GLY A 109 -0.62 13.07 26.54
C GLY A 109 -1.04 13.44 25.12
N ASP A 110 -2.18 14.11 25.00
CA ASP A 110 -2.61 14.71 23.73
C ASP A 110 -1.92 16.07 23.57
N THR A 111 -1.02 16.12 22.62
CA THR A 111 -0.24 17.33 22.31
C THR A 111 -0.31 17.67 20.83
N THR A 112 -1.31 17.11 20.13
CA THR A 112 -1.51 17.39 18.71
C THR A 112 -2.30 18.67 18.55
N GLU A 113 -1.75 19.63 17.79
CA GLU A 113 -2.47 20.85 17.37
C GLU A 113 -3.25 20.63 16.06
N TYR A 114 -3.45 19.38 15.65
CA TYR A 114 -4.16 18.99 14.44
C TYR A 114 -5.18 17.90 14.77
N GLU A 115 -6.23 17.83 13.96
CA GLU A 115 -7.29 16.85 14.13
C GLU A 115 -6.83 15.44 13.76
N ILE A 116 -7.06 14.47 14.64
CA ILE A 116 -6.90 13.04 14.35
C ILE A 116 -8.28 12.39 14.39
N GLU A 117 -8.67 11.75 13.31
CA GLU A 117 -9.89 10.95 13.22
C GLU A 117 -9.54 9.48 13.08
N VAL A 118 -10.08 8.64 13.94
CA VAL A 118 -9.89 7.18 13.90
C VAL A 118 -11.16 6.51 13.42
N LYS A 119 -11.03 5.68 12.38
CA LYS A 119 -12.13 4.92 11.76
C LYS A 119 -11.85 3.43 11.79
N GLU A 120 -12.74 2.69 12.40
CA GLU A 120 -12.75 1.24 12.36
C GLU A 120 -13.51 0.79 11.11
N ILE A 121 -12.85 0.04 10.25
CA ILE A 121 -13.35 -0.21 8.88
C ILE A 121 -13.20 -1.67 8.44
N LEU A 122 -14.05 -2.04 7.46
CA LEU A 122 -14.00 -3.28 6.70
C LEU A 122 -14.67 -3.04 5.34
N GLY A 123 -14.36 -3.86 4.35
CA GLY A 123 -14.87 -3.71 2.99
C GLY A 123 -14.31 -2.48 2.27
N LYS A 124 -15.01 -1.97 1.27
CA LYS A 124 -14.63 -0.73 0.58
C LYS A 124 -15.05 0.46 1.44
N PHE A 125 -14.08 1.19 1.99
CA PHE A 125 -14.34 2.27 2.96
C PHE A 125 -13.99 3.68 2.48
N LEU A 126 -13.24 3.79 1.39
CA LEU A 126 -12.92 5.07 0.77
C LEU A 126 -12.98 4.94 -0.75
N GLU A 127 -13.73 5.82 -1.38
CA GLU A 127 -13.81 5.89 -2.85
C GLU A 127 -13.86 7.33 -3.31
N THR A 128 -13.01 7.65 -4.28
CA THR A 128 -12.96 8.92 -5.00
C THR A 128 -13.19 8.67 -6.49
N LYS A 129 -13.13 9.73 -7.29
CA LYS A 129 -13.12 9.60 -8.76
C LYS A 129 -11.86 8.91 -9.28
N GLU A 130 -10.75 9.02 -8.57
CA GLU A 130 -9.42 8.59 -9.00
C GLU A 130 -8.98 7.26 -8.38
N PHE A 131 -9.37 6.99 -7.15
CA PHE A 131 -8.96 5.77 -6.45
C PHE A 131 -10.00 5.25 -5.46
N ALA A 132 -9.83 4.01 -5.04
CA ALA A 132 -10.58 3.40 -3.95
C ALA A 132 -9.64 2.64 -3.00
N ILE A 133 -10.03 2.56 -1.71
CA ILE A 133 -9.33 1.75 -0.71
C ILE A 133 -10.32 0.79 -0.08
N SER A 134 -9.90 -0.47 0.02
CA SER A 134 -10.68 -1.54 0.63
C SER A 134 -9.87 -2.26 1.69
N ALA A 135 -10.55 -2.85 2.65
CA ALA A 135 -9.99 -3.71 3.67
C ALA A 135 -10.70 -5.06 3.69
N GLU A 136 -9.97 -6.12 4.00
CA GLU A 136 -10.49 -7.46 4.21
C GLU A 136 -9.91 -8.05 5.50
N GLN A 137 -10.78 -8.69 6.29
CA GLN A 137 -10.36 -9.27 7.56
C GLN A 137 -9.51 -10.52 7.33
N MET A 138 -8.36 -10.56 7.97
CA MET A 138 -7.42 -11.67 7.96
C MET A 138 -7.47 -12.49 9.25
N VAL A 139 -6.75 -13.61 9.27
CA VAL A 139 -6.71 -14.57 10.40
C VAL A 139 -5.41 -14.40 11.17
N HIS A 140 -5.47 -13.67 12.28
CA HIS A 140 -4.33 -13.45 13.16
C HIS A 140 -4.80 -13.36 14.62
N GLY A 141 -3.88 -13.33 15.61
CA GLY A 141 -4.23 -13.24 17.03
C GLY A 141 -5.18 -12.08 17.36
N PRO A 142 -4.80 -10.81 17.17
CA PRO A 142 -5.73 -9.69 17.17
C PRO A 142 -6.48 -9.58 15.83
N LEU A 143 -7.62 -8.84 15.82
CA LEU A 143 -8.28 -8.51 14.57
C LEU A 143 -7.29 -7.80 13.64
N CYS A 144 -7.15 -8.32 12.44
CA CYS A 144 -6.19 -7.85 11.44
C CYS A 144 -6.89 -7.63 10.10
N ASN A 145 -6.53 -6.56 9.40
CA ASN A 145 -7.00 -6.21 8.07
C ASN A 145 -5.85 -6.24 7.05
N ALA A 146 -6.11 -6.84 5.91
CA ALA A 146 -5.36 -6.55 4.69
C ALA A 146 -5.94 -5.31 4.01
N TYR A 147 -5.14 -4.61 3.20
CA TYR A 147 -5.56 -3.42 2.48
C TYR A 147 -5.31 -3.52 0.98
N SER A 148 -6.20 -2.93 0.19
CA SER A 148 -6.03 -2.80 -1.25
C SER A 148 -6.27 -1.36 -1.67
N PHE A 149 -5.31 -0.78 -2.38
CA PHE A 149 -5.38 0.54 -3.01
C PHE A 149 -5.53 0.36 -4.52
N LEU A 150 -6.66 0.81 -5.06
CA LEU A 150 -7.01 0.71 -6.48
C LEU A 150 -7.02 2.11 -7.08
N VAL A 151 -6.09 2.41 -7.98
CA VAL A 151 -6.18 3.58 -8.85
C VAL A 151 -7.05 3.22 -10.03
N LYS A 152 -8.09 4.01 -10.26
CA LYS A 152 -9.00 3.81 -11.39
C LYS A 152 -8.33 4.23 -12.68
N GLY A 153 -8.40 3.39 -13.68
CA GLY A 153 -7.95 3.68 -15.02
C GLY A 153 -8.61 4.95 -15.58
N ASN A 154 -7.89 5.65 -16.40
CA ASN A 154 -8.34 6.93 -16.93
C ASN A 154 -8.22 6.94 -18.46
N THR A 155 -9.20 7.55 -19.11
CA THR A 155 -9.17 7.75 -20.55
C THR A 155 -8.39 9.03 -20.88
N LYS A 156 -7.23 8.89 -21.51
CA LYS A 156 -6.38 10.01 -21.91
C LYS A 156 -6.37 10.19 -23.43
N LEU A 157 -6.37 11.45 -23.87
CA LEU A 157 -6.19 11.73 -25.28
C LEU A 157 -4.78 11.35 -25.73
N ASP A 158 -4.70 10.59 -26.81
CA ASP A 158 -3.43 10.17 -27.44
C ASP A 158 -2.83 11.34 -28.24
N LYS A 159 -1.81 11.96 -27.66
CA LYS A 159 -1.10 13.08 -28.33
C LYS A 159 -0.54 12.71 -29.71
N LYS A 160 -0.15 11.44 -29.92
CA LYS A 160 0.34 10.99 -31.24
C LYS A 160 -0.80 10.94 -32.26
N LYS A 161 -1.97 10.43 -31.85
CA LYS A 161 -3.17 10.41 -32.69
C LYS A 161 -3.66 11.83 -32.99
N LEU A 162 -3.72 12.72 -31.96
CA LEU A 162 -4.08 14.12 -32.18
C LEU A 162 -3.17 14.78 -33.19
N LYS A 163 -1.84 14.60 -33.08
CA LYS A 163 -0.87 15.12 -34.04
C LYS A 163 -1.06 14.51 -35.44
N LYS A 164 -1.30 13.20 -35.54
CA LYS A 164 -1.55 12.51 -36.83
C LYS A 164 -2.77 13.09 -37.54
N PHE A 165 -3.83 13.42 -36.81
CA PHE A 165 -5.06 14.01 -37.37
C PHE A 165 -5.00 15.56 -37.42
N LYS A 166 -3.85 16.17 -37.13
CA LYS A 166 -3.64 17.64 -37.08
C LYS A 166 -4.58 18.39 -36.16
N ILE A 167 -5.10 17.71 -35.12
CA ILE A 167 -6.00 18.30 -34.13
C ILE A 167 -5.17 19.10 -33.15
N LYS A 168 -5.42 20.43 -33.08
CA LYS A 168 -4.74 21.35 -32.17
C LYS A 168 -5.41 21.35 -30.81
N ASP A 169 -4.69 21.81 -29.78
CA ASP A 169 -5.28 22.00 -28.44
C ASP A 169 -6.36 23.08 -28.48
N GLY A 170 -7.47 22.85 -27.74
CA GLY A 170 -8.57 23.79 -27.72
C GLY A 170 -9.82 23.24 -27.00
N LYS A 171 -10.86 24.08 -26.88
CA LYS A 171 -12.13 23.75 -26.19
C LYS A 171 -12.82 22.50 -26.74
N HIS A 172 -12.64 22.18 -28.02
CA HIS A 172 -13.20 20.98 -28.66
C HIS A 172 -12.68 19.67 -28.05
N LEU A 173 -11.46 19.66 -27.46
CA LEU A 173 -10.94 18.48 -26.74
C LEU A 173 -11.66 18.25 -25.40
N SER A 174 -12.12 19.34 -24.76
CA SER A 174 -12.99 19.23 -23.58
C SER A 174 -14.36 18.68 -23.95
N GLU A 175 -14.91 19.13 -25.07
CA GLU A 175 -16.18 18.62 -25.61
C GLU A 175 -16.07 17.12 -25.96
N LEU A 176 -14.96 16.72 -26.61
CA LEU A 176 -14.69 15.32 -26.92
C LEU A 176 -14.70 14.44 -25.65
N LYS A 177 -14.08 14.92 -24.55
CA LYS A 177 -14.08 14.20 -23.28
C LYS A 177 -15.44 14.10 -22.62
N GLN A 178 -16.25 15.18 -22.72
CA GLN A 178 -17.57 15.23 -22.08
C GLN A 178 -18.64 14.47 -22.86
N LYS A 179 -18.68 14.65 -24.21
CA LYS A 179 -19.72 14.09 -25.07
C LYS A 179 -19.34 12.77 -25.74
N GLY A 180 -18.05 12.38 -25.65
CA GLY A 180 -17.54 11.20 -26.35
C GLY A 180 -17.27 11.43 -27.84
N TYR A 181 -17.61 12.58 -28.40
CA TYR A 181 -17.32 12.98 -29.77
C TYR A 181 -17.14 14.50 -29.91
N MET A 182 -16.52 14.92 -30.99
CA MET A 182 -16.40 16.33 -31.37
C MET A 182 -16.43 16.49 -32.90
N ASN A 183 -16.80 17.69 -33.38
CA ASN A 183 -16.61 18.09 -34.76
C ASN A 183 -15.39 19.03 -34.83
N TYR A 184 -14.43 18.73 -35.70
CA TYR A 184 -13.24 19.54 -35.90
C TYR A 184 -12.89 19.60 -37.39
N GLU A 185 -12.78 20.82 -37.94
CA GLU A 185 -12.53 21.09 -39.39
C GLU A 185 -13.47 20.27 -40.28
N GLY A 186 -14.79 20.28 -39.99
CA GLY A 186 -15.82 19.58 -40.77
C GLY A 186 -15.87 18.07 -40.64
N LYS A 187 -15.03 17.47 -39.79
CA LYS A 187 -15.00 16.01 -39.54
C LYS A 187 -15.43 15.67 -38.13
N LYS A 188 -16.19 14.56 -38.00
CA LYS A 188 -16.58 14.01 -36.70
C LYS A 188 -15.51 13.07 -36.16
N TYR A 189 -15.03 13.32 -34.96
CA TYR A 189 -14.09 12.46 -34.24
C TYR A 189 -14.75 11.89 -32.99
N VAL A 190 -14.48 10.61 -32.70
CA VAL A 190 -15.01 9.89 -31.53
C VAL A 190 -13.87 9.67 -30.54
N LEU A 191 -14.14 9.84 -29.24
CA LEU A 191 -13.17 9.73 -28.16
C LEU A 191 -12.37 8.40 -28.23
N LYS A 192 -13.05 7.27 -28.42
CA LYS A 192 -12.45 5.94 -28.53
C LYS A 192 -11.31 5.87 -29.57
N ASN A 193 -11.41 6.63 -30.65
CA ASN A 193 -10.40 6.62 -31.72
C ASN A 193 -9.19 7.50 -31.40
N LEU A 194 -9.36 8.49 -30.53
CA LEU A 194 -8.35 9.50 -30.17
C LEU A 194 -7.80 9.34 -28.75
N ALA A 195 -8.31 8.37 -28.01
CA ALA A 195 -7.92 8.11 -26.64
C ALA A 195 -7.07 6.86 -26.49
N ILE A 196 -6.38 6.79 -25.36
CA ILE A 196 -5.76 5.61 -24.77
C ILE A 196 -6.50 5.37 -23.43
N GLU A 197 -7.03 4.19 -23.23
CA GLU A 197 -7.54 3.75 -21.95
C GLU A 197 -6.36 3.23 -21.13
N GLU A 198 -6.18 3.76 -19.93
CA GLU A 198 -5.23 3.23 -18.96
C GLU A 198 -5.99 2.23 -18.08
N ASP A 199 -5.39 1.07 -17.87
CA ASP A 199 -5.92 0.06 -16.97
C ASP A 199 -5.86 0.52 -15.51
N ASP A 200 -6.76 -0.01 -14.69
CA ASP A 200 -6.70 0.11 -13.24
C ASP A 200 -5.34 -0.37 -12.72
N LYS A 201 -4.86 0.25 -11.63
CA LYS A 201 -3.64 -0.14 -10.93
C LYS A 201 -3.98 -0.53 -9.50
N LYS A 202 -3.66 -1.75 -9.11
CA LYS A 202 -3.99 -2.29 -7.80
C LYS A 202 -2.73 -2.66 -7.02
N VAL A 203 -2.61 -2.12 -5.80
CA VAL A 203 -1.60 -2.50 -4.81
C VAL A 203 -2.30 -3.10 -3.62
N SER A 204 -1.91 -4.31 -3.23
CA SER A 204 -2.46 -4.97 -2.05
C SER A 204 -1.37 -5.23 -1.00
N PHE A 205 -1.73 -5.04 0.27
CA PHE A 205 -0.91 -5.31 1.45
C PHE A 205 -1.58 -6.41 2.26
N VAL A 206 -0.90 -7.53 2.42
CA VAL A 206 -1.31 -8.65 3.27
C VAL A 206 -0.19 -8.86 4.27
N LEU A 207 -0.39 -8.33 5.48
CA LEU A 207 0.54 -8.52 6.58
C LEU A 207 -0.08 -9.51 7.57
N ASP A 208 0.61 -9.88 8.56
CA ASP A 208 0.32 -10.81 9.64
C ASP A 208 -0.99 -11.62 9.52
N THR A 209 -0.90 -12.81 8.96
CA THR A 209 -2.06 -13.69 8.81
C THR A 209 -1.66 -15.15 8.61
N ALA A 210 -2.40 -16.07 9.19
CA ALA A 210 -2.41 -17.45 8.72
C ALA A 210 -3.00 -17.52 7.30
N PHE A 211 -2.63 -18.55 6.54
CA PHE A 211 -3.28 -18.85 5.27
C PHE A 211 -4.79 -19.00 5.45
N ASN A 212 -5.56 -18.32 4.61
CA ASN A 212 -7.01 -18.39 4.60
C ASN A 212 -7.58 -18.09 3.21
N ASP A 213 -8.83 -18.52 2.97
CA ASP A 213 -9.46 -18.45 1.64
C ASP A 213 -9.83 -17.03 1.20
N ARG A 214 -9.81 -16.03 2.09
CA ARG A 214 -10.14 -14.63 1.75
C ARG A 214 -8.98 -13.93 1.04
N ILE A 215 -7.74 -14.38 1.24
CA ILE A 215 -6.55 -13.70 0.69
C ILE A 215 -6.60 -13.66 -0.84
N VAL A 216 -6.77 -14.82 -1.48
CA VAL A 216 -6.70 -14.94 -2.95
C VAL A 216 -7.73 -14.07 -3.66
N PRO A 217 -9.04 -14.10 -3.33
CA PRO A 217 -10.03 -13.22 -3.96
C PRO A 217 -9.75 -11.74 -3.70
N PHE A 218 -9.29 -11.38 -2.49
CA PHE A 218 -9.01 -10.00 -2.12
C PHE A 218 -7.86 -9.39 -2.93
N VAL A 219 -6.76 -10.12 -3.12
CA VAL A 219 -5.57 -9.64 -3.84
C VAL A 219 -5.60 -9.95 -5.34
N LYS A 220 -6.68 -10.56 -5.84
CA LYS A 220 -6.81 -10.95 -7.25
C LYS A 220 -6.47 -9.81 -8.19
N ASP A 221 -5.67 -10.12 -9.23
CA ASP A 221 -5.22 -9.23 -10.31
C ASP A 221 -4.48 -7.97 -9.82
N SER A 222 -3.85 -8.01 -8.63
CA SER A 222 -3.02 -6.90 -8.15
C SER A 222 -1.77 -6.73 -9.02
N ASP A 223 -1.43 -5.48 -9.37
CA ASP A 223 -0.15 -5.16 -10.02
C ASP A 223 1.02 -5.44 -9.07
N VAL A 224 0.82 -5.15 -7.77
CA VAL A 224 1.79 -5.45 -6.71
C VAL A 224 1.06 -6.03 -5.50
N LEU A 225 1.55 -7.16 -5.02
CA LEU A 225 1.21 -7.74 -3.73
C LEU A 225 2.40 -7.60 -2.79
N VAL A 226 2.25 -6.81 -1.74
CA VAL A 226 3.17 -6.76 -0.59
C VAL A 226 2.64 -7.75 0.43
N CYS A 227 3.38 -8.81 0.69
CA CYS A 227 2.90 -9.95 1.48
C CYS A 227 3.92 -10.33 2.54
N GLU A 228 3.42 -10.59 3.77
CA GLU A 228 4.25 -11.21 4.78
C GLU A 228 4.82 -12.53 4.31
N SER A 229 5.98 -12.87 4.83
CA SER A 229 6.71 -14.11 4.53
C SER A 229 7.79 -14.37 5.58
N GLY A 230 7.43 -14.20 6.84
CA GLY A 230 8.35 -14.24 7.98
C GLY A 230 9.01 -15.62 8.19
N PHE A 231 8.50 -16.67 7.55
CA PHE A 231 8.96 -18.03 7.70
C PHE A 231 9.30 -18.70 6.36
N GLY A 232 10.33 -19.56 6.37
CA GLY A 232 10.58 -20.49 5.28
C GLY A 232 9.72 -21.75 5.39
N GLU A 233 9.76 -22.59 4.35
CA GLU A 233 9.00 -23.85 4.29
C GLU A 233 9.38 -24.82 5.42
N GLU A 234 10.64 -24.81 5.83
CA GLU A 234 11.17 -25.64 6.92
C GLU A 234 10.58 -25.30 8.29
N LEU A 235 9.93 -24.15 8.43
CA LEU A 235 9.26 -23.71 9.64
C LEU A 235 7.73 -23.56 9.47
N ALA A 236 7.14 -24.28 8.52
CA ALA A 236 5.70 -24.17 8.19
C ALA A 236 4.79 -24.42 9.40
N GLU A 237 5.07 -25.42 10.22
CA GLU A 237 4.30 -25.71 11.43
C GLU A 237 4.38 -24.55 12.44
N LYS A 238 5.56 -23.92 12.55
CA LYS A 238 5.76 -22.75 13.40
C LYS A 238 5.01 -21.52 12.85
N ALA A 239 5.07 -21.30 11.55
CA ALA A 239 4.30 -20.24 10.88
C ALA A 239 2.81 -20.41 11.18
N LYS A 240 2.27 -21.60 11.01
CA LYS A 240 0.88 -21.93 11.32
C LYS A 240 0.52 -21.68 12.79
N ALA A 241 1.37 -22.12 13.73
CA ALA A 241 1.15 -21.94 15.16
C ALA A 241 1.11 -20.44 15.58
N TYR A 242 1.90 -19.61 14.93
CA TYR A 242 1.92 -18.16 15.15
C TYR A 242 0.98 -17.37 14.23
N MET A 243 0.18 -18.05 13.40
CA MET A 243 -0.75 -17.44 12.43
C MET A 243 -0.04 -16.52 11.44
N HIS A 244 1.05 -16.99 10.84
CA HIS A 244 1.81 -16.32 9.80
C HIS A 244 1.91 -17.18 8.53
N LEU A 245 2.29 -16.53 7.43
CA LEU A 245 2.57 -17.19 6.16
C LEU A 245 4.05 -17.59 6.05
N THR A 246 4.27 -18.65 5.29
CA THR A 246 5.58 -18.98 4.74
C THR A 246 5.81 -18.26 3.41
N SER A 247 7.08 -18.11 3.02
CA SER A 247 7.46 -17.61 1.70
C SER A 247 6.87 -18.44 0.55
N VAL A 248 6.71 -19.75 0.76
CA VAL A 248 6.07 -20.68 -0.19
C VAL A 248 4.59 -20.37 -0.35
N GLU A 249 3.87 -20.15 0.76
CA GLU A 249 2.45 -19.78 0.71
C GLU A 249 2.24 -18.42 0.04
N ALA A 250 3.07 -17.42 0.33
CA ALA A 250 3.05 -16.13 -0.34
C ALA A 250 3.21 -16.29 -1.87
N GLY A 251 4.16 -17.16 -2.32
CA GLY A 251 4.34 -17.47 -3.73
C GLY A 251 3.12 -18.18 -4.37
N LYS A 252 2.52 -19.15 -3.65
CA LYS A 252 1.30 -19.84 -4.11
C LYS A 252 0.10 -18.89 -4.21
N ILE A 253 -0.09 -18.01 -3.21
CA ILE A 253 -1.12 -16.96 -3.22
C ILE A 253 -0.95 -16.07 -4.44
N ALA A 254 0.26 -15.55 -4.66
CA ALA A 254 0.57 -14.66 -5.78
C ALA A 254 0.23 -15.30 -7.13
N LYS A 255 0.59 -16.57 -7.32
CA LYS A 255 0.26 -17.33 -8.53
C LYS A 255 -1.25 -17.52 -8.70
N LYS A 256 -1.94 -17.99 -7.64
CA LYS A 256 -3.39 -18.27 -7.69
C LYS A 256 -4.22 -17.00 -7.89
N ALA A 257 -3.76 -15.88 -7.34
CA ALA A 257 -4.42 -14.58 -7.45
C ALA A 257 -4.06 -13.82 -8.75
N ASN A 258 -3.22 -14.37 -9.62
CA ASN A 258 -2.78 -13.74 -10.88
C ASN A 258 -2.18 -12.33 -10.65
N VAL A 259 -1.38 -12.14 -9.58
CA VAL A 259 -0.73 -10.85 -9.35
C VAL A 259 0.40 -10.64 -10.36
N LYS A 260 0.77 -9.38 -10.64
CA LYS A 260 1.87 -9.10 -11.57
C LYS A 260 3.25 -9.15 -10.89
N LYS A 261 3.34 -8.75 -9.62
CA LYS A 261 4.58 -8.77 -8.82
C LYS A 261 4.30 -9.07 -7.35
N LEU A 262 5.14 -9.90 -6.75
CA LEU A 262 5.13 -10.20 -5.31
C LEU A 262 6.34 -9.54 -4.64
N CYS A 263 6.10 -8.84 -3.52
CA CYS A 263 7.12 -8.29 -2.63
C CYS A 263 7.02 -9.01 -1.28
N LEU A 264 8.07 -9.75 -0.91
CA LEU A 264 8.16 -10.43 0.38
C LEU A 264 8.60 -9.47 1.45
N VAL A 265 7.85 -9.37 2.54
CA VAL A 265 8.13 -8.48 3.69
C VAL A 265 7.86 -9.19 5.01
N HIS A 266 7.99 -8.47 6.12
CA HIS A 266 7.82 -9.03 7.47
C HIS A 266 8.80 -10.17 7.75
N ILE A 267 10.06 -9.95 7.35
CA ILE A 267 11.12 -10.97 7.41
C ILE A 267 11.57 -11.14 8.85
N SER A 268 11.52 -12.38 9.36
CA SER A 268 12.02 -12.69 10.69
C SER A 268 13.54 -12.48 10.77
N GLU A 269 14.02 -12.02 11.91
CA GLU A 269 15.42 -11.80 12.27
C GLU A 269 16.32 -13.03 12.03
N ARG A 270 15.75 -14.24 12.15
CA ARG A 270 16.46 -15.49 11.91
C ARG A 270 16.95 -15.67 10.47
N TYR A 271 16.32 -14.95 9.53
CA TYR A 271 16.73 -14.92 8.11
C TYR A 271 17.59 -13.72 7.75
N GLU A 272 18.04 -12.91 8.70
CA GLU A 272 18.83 -11.71 8.38
C GLU A 272 20.07 -12.02 7.54
N LYS A 273 20.78 -13.11 7.88
CA LYS A 273 21.97 -13.57 7.15
C LYS A 273 21.66 -14.33 5.86
N ASN A 274 20.45 -14.85 5.70
CA ASN A 274 20.08 -15.75 4.61
C ASN A 274 18.66 -15.50 4.06
N SER A 275 18.22 -14.25 4.01
CA SER A 275 16.88 -13.93 3.50
C SER A 275 16.67 -14.30 2.01
N SER A 276 17.77 -14.49 1.27
CA SER A 276 17.73 -14.99 -0.11
C SER A 276 17.08 -16.38 -0.23
N GLU A 277 17.07 -17.17 0.84
CA GLU A 277 16.43 -18.49 0.82
C GLU A 277 14.91 -18.37 0.73
N LEU A 278 14.30 -17.43 1.49
CA LEU A 278 12.87 -17.14 1.38
C LEU A 278 12.50 -16.72 -0.05
N LEU A 279 13.33 -15.87 -0.67
CA LEU A 279 13.14 -15.44 -2.06
C LEU A 279 13.21 -16.62 -3.03
N LYS A 280 14.17 -17.55 -2.87
CA LYS A 280 14.29 -18.74 -3.71
C LYS A 280 13.06 -19.66 -3.56
N GLN A 281 12.60 -19.88 -2.33
CA GLN A 281 11.42 -20.69 -2.06
C GLN A 281 10.17 -20.11 -2.73
N ALA A 282 9.89 -18.81 -2.56
CA ALA A 282 8.76 -18.14 -3.20
C ALA A 282 8.86 -18.18 -4.74
N LYS A 283 10.06 -17.97 -5.31
CA LYS A 283 10.29 -17.98 -6.76
C LYS A 283 10.04 -19.32 -7.45
N LYS A 284 10.11 -20.44 -6.72
CA LYS A 284 9.70 -21.76 -7.25
C LYS A 284 8.22 -21.77 -7.64
N HIS A 285 7.38 -20.95 -6.97
CA HIS A 285 5.94 -20.89 -7.20
C HIS A 285 5.52 -19.67 -8.01
N PHE A 286 6.21 -18.53 -7.83
CA PHE A 286 5.91 -17.29 -8.53
C PHE A 286 7.20 -16.53 -8.89
N ARG A 287 7.58 -16.57 -10.17
CA ARG A 287 8.88 -16.07 -10.64
C ARG A 287 9.10 -14.58 -10.43
N ASN A 288 8.06 -13.75 -10.64
CA ASN A 288 8.16 -12.29 -10.48
C ASN A 288 8.04 -11.87 -9.01
N THR A 289 8.92 -12.41 -8.18
CA THR A 289 9.03 -12.14 -6.75
C THR A 289 10.30 -11.36 -6.46
N ILE A 290 10.20 -10.34 -5.61
CA ILE A 290 11.31 -9.59 -5.05
C ILE A 290 11.27 -9.64 -3.53
N LEU A 291 12.41 -9.38 -2.90
CA LEU A 291 12.57 -9.23 -1.46
C LEU A 291 13.17 -7.84 -1.22
N PRO A 292 12.34 -6.81 -1.02
CA PRO A 292 12.80 -5.45 -0.83
C PRO A 292 13.64 -5.31 0.44
N ASN A 293 14.59 -4.40 0.40
CA ASN A 293 15.24 -3.89 1.60
C ASN A 293 14.54 -2.62 2.10
N ASP A 294 14.85 -2.23 3.32
CA ASP A 294 14.43 -0.93 3.82
C ASP A 294 14.93 0.17 2.88
N LEU A 295 14.08 1.18 2.69
CA LEU A 295 14.26 2.35 1.82
C LEU A 295 14.18 2.07 0.31
N ASP A 296 14.02 0.82 -0.12
CA ASP A 296 13.74 0.51 -1.52
C ASP A 296 12.46 1.20 -1.99
N VAL A 297 12.44 1.53 -3.28
CA VAL A 297 11.33 2.23 -3.93
C VAL A 297 10.84 1.44 -5.13
N LEU A 298 9.54 1.16 -5.17
CA LEU A 298 8.86 0.50 -6.28
C LEU A 298 7.84 1.43 -6.93
N ASN A 299 7.95 1.60 -8.25
CA ASN A 299 6.94 2.27 -9.08
C ASN A 299 6.01 1.22 -9.70
N VAL A 300 4.69 1.50 -9.64
CA VAL A 300 3.62 0.60 -10.11
C VAL A 300 3.02 1.08 -11.42
#